data_4500544292cec3c5b0c1cc00fd2403f8
#
_entry.id   4500544292cec3c5b0c1cc00fd2403f8
#
_cell.length_a   1.000
_cell.length_b   1.000
_cell.length_c   1.000
_cell.angle_alpha   90.00
_cell.angle_beta   90.00
_cell.angle_gamma   90.00
#
_symmetry.space_group_name_H-M   'P 1'
#
loop_
_entity.id
_entity.type
_entity.pdbx_description
1 polymer ?
#
loop_
_entity_poly.entity_id
_entity_poly.type
_entity_poly.pdbx_seq_one_letter_code
_entity_poly.pdbx_strand_id
1 'polypeptide(L)'
;MYNRNIDLKKIRVFIYALVCIVLLGGACMTQEGKNNTQDSTITNMKGAELDTIMNDKAKKEQYLVIDVREKHEYEAGHVRYAINISLNDIKNRLNDIADLKDKNIVVICRSGRRSHAAAEILQKNGFKKLFNADGVSSYSYKSLTKVANVRGKQMQELVNTGNYSVVDAREPADYAASHLKGAISGNADTIAELLPQLPKGKPVLTYCYSGNRSFAVAEKLAAAGYTVINSLDGTNEYLAFELVK
;
A
#
# COMPACT_ATOMS: atom_id res chain seq x y z
N MET A 1 -47.04 -40.23 -10.41
CA MET A 1 -48.41 -39.75 -10.12
C MET A 1 -48.47 -39.32 -8.66
N TYR A 2 -48.36 -38.01 -8.39
CA TYR A 2 -48.95 -37.39 -7.19
C TYR A 2 -49.08 -35.91 -7.47
N ASN A 3 -50.35 -35.55 -7.70
CA ASN A 3 -50.81 -34.23 -8.06
C ASN A 3 -51.12 -33.49 -6.76
N ARG A 4 -50.58 -32.29 -6.51
CA ARG A 4 -51.05 -31.42 -5.44
C ARG A 4 -51.51 -30.08 -6.02
N ASN A 5 -52.79 -29.98 -6.19
CA ASN A 5 -53.51 -28.73 -6.42
C ASN A 5 -53.24 -27.73 -5.28
N ILE A 6 -52.74 -26.57 -5.62
CA ILE A 6 -52.66 -25.41 -4.69
C ILE A 6 -53.91 -24.59 -4.90
N ASP A 7 -54.69 -24.51 -3.85
CA ASP A 7 -55.99 -23.85 -3.72
C ASP A 7 -55.84 -22.31 -3.80
N LEU A 8 -56.33 -21.77 -4.90
CA LEU A 8 -56.27 -20.32 -5.26
C LEU A 8 -57.34 -19.48 -4.55
N LYS A 9 -57.96 -19.96 -3.46
CA LYS A 9 -59.07 -19.25 -2.80
C LYS A 9 -58.76 -18.52 -1.49
N LYS A 10 -57.48 -18.38 -1.11
CA LYS A 10 -57.12 -17.71 0.18
C LYS A 10 -56.37 -16.38 0.05
N ILE A 11 -56.34 -15.75 -1.13
CA ILE A 11 -55.78 -14.41 -1.30
C ILE A 11 -56.91 -13.46 -1.77
N ARG A 12 -57.89 -13.29 -0.97
CA ARG A 12 -58.89 -12.22 -1.09
C ARG A 12 -59.44 -11.94 0.29
N VAL A 13 -58.82 -11.12 1.08
CA VAL A 13 -59.39 -10.26 2.12
C VAL A 13 -58.20 -9.48 2.74
N PHE A 14 -58.06 -8.25 2.35
CA PHE A 14 -57.59 -7.11 3.15
C PHE A 14 -57.25 -5.95 2.17
N ILE A 15 -58.30 -5.52 1.47
CA ILE A 15 -58.36 -4.19 0.89
C ILE A 15 -59.71 -3.65 1.29
N TYR A 16 -59.78 -2.85 2.35
CA TYR A 16 -60.82 -1.80 2.56
C TYR A 16 -60.47 -0.96 3.78
N ALA A 17 -60.59 0.31 3.57
CA ALA A 17 -60.61 1.42 4.53
C ALA A 17 -59.27 1.95 5.04
N LEU A 18 -58.76 3.08 4.54
CA LEU A 18 -59.21 4.40 4.99
C LEU A 18 -58.75 5.49 3.99
N VAL A 19 -59.74 6.03 3.28
CA VAL A 19 -59.69 7.37 2.72
C VAL A 19 -60.28 8.31 3.75
N CYS A 20 -59.50 9.25 4.30
CA CYS A 20 -59.98 10.51 4.82
C CYS A 20 -58.85 11.55 4.95
N ILE A 21 -59.03 12.54 4.13
CA ILE A 21 -58.93 13.98 4.39
C ILE A 21 -57.56 14.65 4.39
N VAL A 22 -57.37 15.30 3.28
CA VAL A 22 -56.57 16.47 2.99
C VAL A 22 -56.92 17.63 3.95
N LEU A 23 -55.91 18.38 4.44
CA LEU A 23 -55.87 19.83 4.33
C LEU A 23 -54.53 20.40 4.86
N LEU A 24 -53.80 21.04 3.91
CA LEU A 24 -53.02 22.28 4.08
C LEU A 24 -51.93 22.35 5.17
N GLY A 25 -50.69 22.26 4.72
CA GLY A 25 -49.53 22.70 5.47
C GLY A 25 -48.27 22.50 4.61
N GLY A 26 -48.01 23.40 3.65
CA GLY A 26 -46.77 23.42 2.91
C GLY A 26 -45.59 23.71 3.82
N ALA A 27 -44.90 22.67 4.25
CA ALA A 27 -43.56 22.78 4.78
C ALA A 27 -42.63 22.18 3.72
N CYS A 28 -41.94 23.04 3.01
CA CYS A 28 -40.81 22.69 2.16
C CYS A 28 -39.74 22.08 3.07
N MET A 29 -39.77 20.76 3.25
CA MET A 29 -38.64 20.05 3.85
C MET A 29 -37.58 19.92 2.74
N THR A 30 -36.66 20.88 2.73
CA THR A 30 -35.34 20.65 2.15
C THR A 30 -34.76 19.41 2.84
N GLN A 31 -34.75 18.28 2.15
CA GLN A 31 -33.89 17.17 2.51
C GLN A 31 -32.44 17.67 2.41
N GLU A 32 -31.90 18.16 3.52
CA GLU A 32 -30.47 18.19 3.70
C GLU A 32 -30.00 16.75 3.60
N GLY A 33 -29.45 16.42 2.43
CA GLY A 33 -28.64 15.21 2.28
C GLY A 33 -27.55 15.28 3.32
N LYS A 34 -27.70 14.52 4.40
CA LYS A 34 -26.60 14.22 5.31
C LYS A 34 -25.58 13.46 4.45
N ASN A 35 -24.68 14.23 3.80
CA ASN A 35 -23.40 13.70 3.42
C ASN A 35 -22.74 13.20 4.70
N ASN A 36 -22.82 11.91 4.93
CA ASN A 36 -22.08 11.23 5.97
C ASN A 36 -20.61 11.17 5.52
N THR A 37 -19.96 12.33 5.45
CA THR A 37 -18.52 12.43 5.42
C THR A 37 -18.07 11.97 6.79
N GLN A 38 -17.75 10.68 6.88
CA GLN A 38 -17.04 10.13 8.01
C GLN A 38 -15.75 10.94 8.13
N ASP A 39 -15.71 11.86 9.09
CA ASP A 39 -14.60 12.80 9.30
C ASP A 39 -13.37 11.97 9.68
N SER A 40 -12.52 11.71 8.68
CA SER A 40 -11.30 10.95 8.87
C SER A 40 -10.33 11.84 9.66
N THR A 41 -10.14 11.53 10.93
CA THR A 41 -9.23 12.28 11.80
C THR A 41 -7.78 11.90 11.49
N ILE A 42 -6.90 12.88 11.27
CA ILE A 42 -5.47 12.66 11.18
C ILE A 42 -4.93 12.42 12.59
N THR A 43 -4.43 11.23 12.85
CA THR A 43 -3.91 10.83 14.17
C THR A 43 -2.39 11.04 14.23
N ASN A 44 -1.89 11.63 15.31
CA ASN A 44 -0.45 11.69 15.53
C ASN A 44 0.08 10.32 15.99
N MET A 45 1.13 9.83 15.36
CA MET A 45 1.80 8.56 15.67
C MET A 45 3.19 8.83 16.24
N LYS A 46 3.52 8.19 17.36
CA LYS A 46 4.88 8.30 17.93
C LYS A 46 5.89 7.51 17.10
N GLY A 47 7.10 8.05 16.98
CA GLY A 47 8.18 7.38 16.25
C GLY A 47 8.50 5.98 16.79
N ALA A 48 8.44 5.78 18.10
CA ALA A 48 8.63 4.45 18.73
C ALA A 48 7.53 3.45 18.31
N GLU A 49 6.31 3.92 18.14
CA GLU A 49 5.20 3.09 17.63
C GLU A 49 5.46 2.67 16.18
N LEU A 50 5.83 3.63 15.32
CA LEU A 50 6.16 3.34 13.93
C LEU A 50 7.35 2.37 13.81
N ASP A 51 8.41 2.56 14.60
CA ASP A 51 9.53 1.61 14.65
C ASP A 51 9.08 0.19 15.04
N THR A 52 8.19 0.08 16.01
CA THR A 52 7.63 -1.21 16.44
C THR A 52 6.85 -1.88 15.32
N ILE A 53 6.01 -1.11 14.61
CA ILE A 53 5.22 -1.61 13.47
C ILE A 53 6.14 -2.07 12.35
N MET A 54 7.14 -1.28 11.98
CA MET A 54 8.03 -1.58 10.84
C MET A 54 9.03 -2.71 11.11
N ASN A 55 9.24 -3.08 12.37
CA ASN A 55 10.04 -4.26 12.75
C ASN A 55 9.20 -5.54 12.86
N ASP A 56 7.89 -5.47 12.82
CA ASP A 56 6.97 -6.60 12.87
C ASP A 56 6.44 -6.91 11.46
N LYS A 57 6.81 -8.07 10.90
CA LYS A 57 6.46 -8.47 9.53
C LYS A 57 4.95 -8.55 9.28
N ALA A 58 4.16 -8.94 10.27
CA ALA A 58 2.71 -9.04 10.13
C ALA A 58 2.03 -7.67 10.29
N LYS A 59 2.50 -6.85 11.24
CA LYS A 59 1.93 -5.51 11.47
C LYS A 59 2.21 -4.58 10.30
N LYS A 60 3.44 -4.58 9.78
CA LYS A 60 3.81 -3.68 8.66
C LYS A 60 2.89 -3.84 7.45
N GLU A 61 2.36 -5.04 7.20
CA GLU A 61 1.46 -5.29 6.06
C GLU A 61 0.11 -4.58 6.18
N GLN A 62 -0.27 -4.15 7.40
CA GLN A 62 -1.48 -3.35 7.63
C GLN A 62 -1.30 -1.86 7.34
N TYR A 63 -0.08 -1.42 7.06
CA TYR A 63 0.28 -0.03 6.89
C TYR A 63 0.98 0.22 5.54
N LEU A 64 0.77 1.41 4.98
CA LEU A 64 1.68 1.99 4.00
C LEU A 64 2.33 3.22 4.62
N VAL A 65 3.65 3.27 4.62
CA VAL A 65 4.42 4.46 5.04
C VAL A 65 4.83 5.25 3.81
N ILE A 66 4.51 6.54 3.80
CA ILE A 66 4.87 7.48 2.73
C ILE A 66 5.81 8.54 3.31
N ASP A 67 7.06 8.51 2.89
CA ASP A 67 8.00 9.60 3.16
C ASP A 67 7.79 10.72 2.14
N VAL A 68 7.31 11.87 2.63
CA VAL A 68 6.97 13.01 1.79
C VAL A 68 8.09 14.04 1.69
N ARG A 69 9.33 13.65 2.05
CA ARG A 69 10.52 14.45 1.83
C ARG A 69 10.93 14.42 0.37
N GLU A 70 11.86 15.28 0.01
CA GLU A 70 12.47 15.24 -1.33
C GLU A 70 13.28 13.95 -1.51
N LYS A 71 13.44 13.52 -2.77
CA LYS A 71 14.09 12.26 -3.12
C LYS A 71 15.47 12.11 -2.48
N HIS A 72 16.32 13.15 -2.55
CA HIS A 72 17.67 13.12 -1.95
C HIS A 72 17.64 12.95 -0.41
N GLU A 73 16.63 13.52 0.28
CA GLU A 73 16.46 13.35 1.73
C GLU A 73 16.08 11.89 2.07
N TYR A 74 15.21 11.29 1.24
CA TYR A 74 14.80 9.90 1.36
C TYR A 74 15.96 8.94 1.10
N GLU A 75 16.73 9.16 0.04
CA GLU A 75 17.89 8.34 -0.34
C GLU A 75 19.03 8.41 0.70
N ALA A 76 19.16 9.51 1.42
CA ALA A 76 20.12 9.64 2.51
C ALA A 76 19.80 8.71 3.70
N GLY A 77 18.53 8.34 3.86
CA GLY A 77 18.03 7.41 4.87
C GLY A 77 16.56 7.67 5.19
N HIS A 78 15.79 6.61 5.27
CA HIS A 78 14.34 6.65 5.49
C HIS A 78 13.89 5.48 6.36
N VAL A 79 12.66 5.55 6.89
CA VAL A 79 12.06 4.46 7.66
C VAL A 79 11.88 3.23 6.76
N ARG A 80 12.22 2.07 7.27
CA ARG A 80 12.08 0.77 6.58
C ARG A 80 10.68 0.64 5.98
N TYR A 81 10.59 0.09 4.78
CA TYR A 81 9.35 -0.09 3.99
C TYR A 81 8.63 1.19 3.58
N ALA A 82 9.14 2.38 3.85
CA ALA A 82 8.55 3.59 3.32
C ALA A 82 8.75 3.70 1.81
N ILE A 83 7.72 4.15 1.08
CA ILE A 83 7.86 4.64 -0.29
C ILE A 83 8.10 6.15 -0.27
N ASN A 84 8.67 6.69 -1.33
CA ASN A 84 8.83 8.14 -1.46
C ASN A 84 7.82 8.73 -2.44
N ILE A 85 6.99 9.64 -1.94
CA ILE A 85 6.14 10.54 -2.73
C ILE A 85 6.28 11.92 -2.13
N SER A 86 7.06 12.81 -2.74
CA SER A 86 7.29 14.15 -2.16
C SER A 86 5.97 14.91 -1.97
N LEU A 87 5.93 15.85 -1.03
CA LEU A 87 4.75 16.70 -0.82
C LEU A 87 4.34 17.43 -2.11
N ASN A 88 5.32 17.78 -2.94
CA ASN A 88 5.08 18.48 -4.21
C ASN A 88 4.39 17.57 -5.24
N ASP A 89 4.66 16.27 -5.19
CA ASP A 89 4.17 15.30 -6.18
C ASP A 89 2.90 14.56 -5.74
N ILE A 90 2.54 14.60 -4.44
CA ILE A 90 1.51 13.72 -3.88
C ILE A 90 0.16 13.86 -4.57
N LYS A 91 -0.22 15.07 -4.98
CA LYS A 91 -1.48 15.31 -5.70
C LYS A 91 -1.53 14.62 -7.07
N ASN A 92 -0.39 14.57 -7.76
CA ASN A 92 -0.27 13.98 -9.09
C ASN A 92 -0.13 12.44 -9.03
N ARG A 93 0.23 11.91 -7.85
CA ARG A 93 0.50 10.50 -7.62
C ARG A 93 -0.55 9.78 -6.76
N LEU A 94 -1.70 10.40 -6.54
CA LEU A 94 -2.82 9.78 -5.79
C LEU A 94 -3.27 8.45 -6.40
N ASN A 95 -3.21 8.32 -7.72
CA ASN A 95 -3.56 7.08 -8.42
C ASN A 95 -2.62 5.92 -8.10
N ASP A 96 -1.39 6.17 -7.67
CA ASP A 96 -0.44 5.12 -7.30
C ASP A 96 -0.83 4.37 -6.02
N ILE A 97 -1.73 4.98 -5.22
CA ILE A 97 -2.17 4.49 -3.91
C ILE A 97 -3.71 4.48 -3.77
N ALA A 98 -4.45 4.67 -4.86
CA ALA A 98 -5.91 4.84 -4.83
C ALA A 98 -6.65 3.59 -4.32
N ASP A 99 -6.08 2.42 -4.48
CA ASP A 99 -6.56 1.13 -3.98
C ASP A 99 -6.41 0.96 -2.46
N LEU A 100 -5.67 1.87 -1.80
CA LEU A 100 -5.33 1.80 -0.37
C LEU A 100 -6.12 2.78 0.51
N LYS A 101 -7.24 3.33 0.03
CA LYS A 101 -8.03 4.34 0.77
C LYS A 101 -8.53 3.87 2.13
N ASP A 102 -8.72 2.58 2.32
CA ASP A 102 -9.15 1.96 3.58
C ASP A 102 -8.00 1.41 4.43
N LYS A 103 -6.77 1.42 3.91
CA LYS A 103 -5.56 0.98 4.61
C LYS A 103 -5.05 2.07 5.58
N ASN A 104 -4.29 1.66 6.58
CA ASN A 104 -3.60 2.61 7.45
C ASN A 104 -2.46 3.28 6.67
N ILE A 105 -2.54 4.58 6.45
CA ILE A 105 -1.51 5.37 5.77
C ILE A 105 -0.76 6.22 6.79
N VAL A 106 0.52 5.97 6.93
CA VAL A 106 1.41 6.78 7.76
C VAL A 106 2.21 7.70 6.86
N VAL A 107 2.11 9.00 7.09
CA VAL A 107 2.94 9.99 6.42
C VAL A 107 4.05 10.48 7.34
N ILE A 108 5.27 10.57 6.83
CA ILE A 108 6.44 11.01 7.58
C ILE A 108 7.24 12.04 6.79
N CYS A 109 7.85 12.99 7.50
CA CYS A 109 8.80 13.91 6.92
C CYS A 109 9.95 14.23 7.90
N ARG A 110 10.60 15.39 7.74
CA ARG A 110 11.67 15.80 8.66
C ARG A 110 11.17 16.12 10.07
N SER A 111 10.07 16.90 10.19
CA SER A 111 9.61 17.49 11.47
C SER A 111 8.10 17.41 11.71
N GLY A 112 7.35 16.64 10.91
CA GLY A 112 5.89 16.51 11.02
C GLY A 112 5.08 17.52 10.19
N ARG A 113 5.63 18.67 9.78
CA ARG A 113 4.88 19.73 9.09
C ARG A 113 4.49 19.34 7.64
N ARG A 114 5.44 18.88 6.82
CA ARG A 114 5.16 18.43 5.43
C ARG A 114 4.24 17.21 5.41
N SER A 115 4.44 16.29 6.35
CA SER A 115 3.61 15.08 6.45
C SER A 115 2.19 15.39 6.91
N HIS A 116 1.99 16.38 7.79
CA HIS A 116 0.63 16.82 8.13
C HIS A 116 -0.10 17.41 6.92
N ALA A 117 0.54 18.30 6.16
CA ALA A 117 -0.04 18.84 4.93
C ALA A 117 -0.34 17.76 3.87
N ALA A 118 0.51 16.73 3.76
CA ALA A 118 0.26 15.59 2.90
C ALA A 118 -0.95 14.77 3.39
N ALA A 119 -1.08 14.55 4.70
CA ALA A 119 -2.24 13.85 5.28
C ALA A 119 -3.55 14.59 4.99
N GLU A 120 -3.57 15.92 5.06
CA GLU A 120 -4.76 16.72 4.69
C GLU A 120 -5.12 16.56 3.20
N ILE A 121 -4.12 16.48 2.30
CA ILE A 121 -4.36 16.21 0.89
C ILE A 121 -4.98 14.81 0.72
N LEU A 122 -4.44 13.80 1.38
CA LEU A 122 -4.95 12.44 1.33
C LEU A 122 -6.38 12.35 1.90
N GLN A 123 -6.66 13.03 3.02
CA GLN A 123 -7.98 13.11 3.64
C GLN A 123 -9.02 13.67 2.66
N LYS A 124 -8.72 14.79 2.01
CA LYS A 124 -9.59 15.42 1.01
C LYS A 124 -9.83 14.54 -0.22
N ASN A 125 -8.99 13.52 -0.44
CA ASN A 125 -9.09 12.55 -1.54
C ASN A 125 -9.63 11.18 -1.10
N GLY A 126 -10.22 11.11 0.11
CA GLY A 126 -11.00 9.97 0.58
C GLY A 126 -10.19 8.86 1.26
N PHE A 127 -8.96 9.13 1.67
CA PHE A 127 -8.21 8.22 2.54
C PHE A 127 -8.72 8.35 3.99
N LYS A 128 -9.01 7.22 4.64
CA LYS A 128 -9.80 7.21 5.87
C LYS A 128 -8.97 7.09 7.15
N LYS A 129 -7.84 6.39 7.10
CA LYS A 129 -7.02 6.04 8.26
C LYS A 129 -5.64 6.65 8.10
N LEU A 130 -5.49 7.89 8.57
CA LEU A 130 -4.31 8.72 8.34
C LEU A 130 -3.54 8.97 9.63
N PHE A 131 -2.24 8.77 9.57
CA PHE A 131 -1.32 8.98 10.68
C PHE A 131 -0.20 9.94 10.27
N ASN A 132 0.06 10.95 11.10
CA ASN A 132 1.21 11.83 10.97
C ASN A 132 2.27 11.39 11.99
N ALA A 133 3.35 10.75 11.52
CA ALA A 133 4.38 10.24 12.40
C ALA A 133 5.36 11.33 12.85
N ASP A 134 5.99 11.12 14.02
CA ASP A 134 7.11 11.96 14.46
C ASP A 134 8.17 12.00 13.35
N GLY A 135 8.69 13.18 13.04
CA GLY A 135 9.65 13.38 11.95
C GLY A 135 11.02 12.78 12.25
N VAL A 136 11.80 12.48 11.19
CA VAL A 136 13.14 11.87 11.33
C VAL A 136 14.16 12.76 12.07
N SER A 137 13.89 14.04 12.25
CA SER A 137 14.70 14.93 13.10
C SER A 137 14.18 15.02 14.55
N SER A 138 12.97 14.52 14.81
CA SER A 138 12.32 14.60 16.13
C SER A 138 12.41 13.29 16.89
N TYR A 139 12.64 12.19 16.20
CA TYR A 139 12.81 10.86 16.77
C TYR A 139 13.95 10.09 16.06
N SER A 140 14.79 9.43 16.84
CA SER A 140 15.90 8.58 16.32
C SER A 140 15.38 7.21 15.95
N TYR A 141 14.89 7.07 14.72
CA TYR A 141 14.41 5.79 14.20
C TYR A 141 15.50 4.73 14.16
N LYS A 142 15.22 3.55 14.71
CA LYS A 142 16.10 2.38 14.64
C LYS A 142 15.92 1.61 13.33
N SER A 143 14.81 1.82 12.65
CA SER A 143 14.44 1.18 11.38
C SER A 143 14.90 1.96 10.13
N LEU A 144 15.89 2.85 10.25
CA LEU A 144 16.38 3.59 9.06
C LEU A 144 17.13 2.66 8.11
N THR A 145 16.87 2.85 6.82
CA THR A 145 17.47 2.09 5.71
C THR A 145 17.76 3.00 4.52
N LYS A 146 18.54 2.49 3.56
CA LYS A 146 18.73 3.08 2.22
C LYS A 146 18.13 2.21 1.11
N VAL A 147 17.48 1.11 1.47
CA VAL A 147 16.76 0.27 0.49
C VAL A 147 15.49 0.99 0.08
N ALA A 148 15.47 1.52 -1.14
CA ALA A 148 14.28 2.15 -1.70
C ALA A 148 13.14 1.14 -1.86
N ASN A 149 11.90 1.60 -1.75
CA ASN A 149 10.73 0.76 -1.93
C ASN A 149 9.78 1.34 -2.97
N VAL A 150 9.16 0.45 -3.74
CA VAL A 150 8.12 0.78 -4.71
C VAL A 150 6.93 -0.17 -4.56
N ARG A 151 5.79 0.19 -5.13
CA ARG A 151 4.64 -0.68 -5.24
C ARG A 151 4.75 -1.62 -6.45
N GLY A 152 3.95 -2.69 -6.47
CA GLY A 152 4.01 -3.74 -7.51
C GLY A 152 3.87 -3.20 -8.93
N LYS A 153 2.99 -2.22 -9.17
CA LYS A 153 2.86 -1.58 -10.49
C LYS A 153 4.17 -0.92 -10.93
N GLN A 154 4.77 -0.11 -10.06
CA GLN A 154 6.06 0.54 -10.36
C GLN A 154 7.19 -0.48 -10.53
N MET A 155 7.17 -1.57 -9.74
CA MET A 155 8.12 -2.67 -9.90
C MET A 155 8.03 -3.27 -11.29
N GLN A 156 6.83 -3.58 -11.78
CA GLN A 156 6.62 -4.11 -13.14
C GLN A 156 7.12 -3.13 -14.22
N GLU A 157 6.83 -1.84 -14.06
CA GLU A 157 7.30 -0.79 -14.98
C GLU A 157 8.84 -0.76 -15.03
N LEU A 158 9.52 -0.83 -13.87
CA LEU A 158 10.98 -0.87 -13.79
C LEU A 158 11.56 -2.13 -14.43
N VAL A 159 10.98 -3.29 -14.21
CA VAL A 159 11.37 -4.56 -14.86
C VAL A 159 11.32 -4.43 -16.38
N ASN A 160 10.25 -3.83 -16.90
CA ASN A 160 10.03 -3.67 -18.35
C ASN A 160 11.04 -2.75 -19.03
N THR A 161 11.72 -1.87 -18.26
CA THR A 161 12.82 -1.05 -18.83
C THR A 161 14.06 -1.86 -19.21
N GLY A 162 14.29 -3.04 -18.61
CA GLY A 162 15.49 -3.84 -18.78
C GLY A 162 16.78 -3.27 -18.14
N ASN A 163 16.69 -2.13 -17.47
CA ASN A 163 17.83 -1.41 -16.91
C ASN A 163 18.30 -1.93 -15.54
N TYR A 164 17.65 -2.95 -15.01
CA TYR A 164 17.86 -3.49 -13.67
C TYR A 164 18.22 -4.97 -13.71
N SER A 165 18.98 -5.43 -12.73
CA SER A 165 19.02 -6.84 -12.37
C SER A 165 17.81 -7.14 -11.51
N VAL A 166 17.19 -8.32 -11.65
CA VAL A 166 15.99 -8.68 -10.89
C VAL A 166 16.29 -9.93 -10.05
N VAL A 167 15.94 -9.90 -8.77
CA VAL A 167 16.08 -11.03 -7.85
C VAL A 167 14.71 -11.44 -7.33
N ASP A 168 14.37 -12.70 -7.53
CA ASP A 168 13.19 -13.36 -6.96
C ASP A 168 13.57 -14.04 -5.65
N ALA A 169 13.03 -13.57 -4.55
CA ALA A 169 13.27 -14.11 -3.21
C ALA A 169 12.15 -15.05 -2.73
N ARG A 170 11.35 -15.60 -3.66
CA ARG A 170 10.37 -16.66 -3.38
C ARG A 170 11.08 -18.02 -3.22
N GLU A 171 10.29 -19.05 -2.97
CA GLU A 171 10.83 -20.41 -2.97
C GLU A 171 11.31 -20.80 -4.38
N PRO A 172 12.38 -21.61 -4.49
CA PRO A 172 12.91 -22.04 -5.78
C PRO A 172 11.89 -22.73 -6.69
N ALA A 173 10.92 -23.47 -6.12
CA ALA A 173 9.86 -24.12 -6.87
C ALA A 173 8.91 -23.10 -7.53
N ASP A 174 8.56 -22.02 -6.83
CA ASP A 174 7.69 -20.96 -7.35
C ASP A 174 8.41 -20.11 -8.41
N TYR A 175 9.70 -19.85 -8.21
CA TYR A 175 10.54 -19.25 -9.24
C TYR A 175 10.58 -20.11 -10.51
N ALA A 176 10.80 -21.41 -10.37
CA ALA A 176 10.87 -22.34 -11.51
C ALA A 176 9.52 -22.46 -12.25
N ALA A 177 8.41 -22.31 -11.54
CA ALA A 177 7.08 -22.34 -12.13
C ALA A 177 6.82 -21.09 -12.98
N SER A 178 7.16 -19.92 -12.47
CA SER A 178 7.09 -18.62 -13.20
C SER A 178 7.80 -17.52 -12.42
N HIS A 179 8.39 -16.54 -13.11
CA HIS A 179 9.12 -15.45 -12.50
C HIS A 179 9.05 -14.17 -13.36
N LEU A 180 9.43 -13.02 -12.81
CA LEU A 180 9.56 -11.78 -13.59
C LEU A 180 10.69 -11.93 -14.61
N LYS A 181 10.51 -11.35 -15.79
CA LYS A 181 11.47 -11.44 -16.90
C LYS A 181 12.88 -11.06 -16.45
N GLY A 182 13.82 -11.98 -16.68
CA GLY A 182 15.24 -11.79 -16.36
C GLY A 182 15.57 -11.87 -14.87
N ALA A 183 14.64 -12.35 -14.04
CA ALA A 183 14.92 -12.58 -12.63
C ALA A 183 15.86 -13.78 -12.45
N ILE A 184 16.69 -13.70 -11.40
CA ILE A 184 17.46 -14.82 -10.86
C ILE A 184 16.90 -15.18 -9.48
N SER A 185 16.89 -16.48 -9.16
CA SER A 185 16.43 -16.95 -7.86
C SER A 185 17.51 -16.75 -6.80
N GLY A 186 17.11 -16.27 -5.61
CA GLY A 186 18.03 -16.19 -4.48
C GLY A 186 17.36 -15.64 -3.22
N ASN A 187 17.87 -16.02 -2.08
CA ASN A 187 17.37 -15.58 -0.78
C ASN A 187 18.48 -14.96 0.08
N ALA A 188 18.11 -14.49 1.26
CA ALA A 188 19.07 -13.83 2.14
C ALA A 188 20.20 -14.77 2.64
N ASP A 189 19.98 -16.07 2.71
CA ASP A 189 20.98 -17.03 3.19
C ASP A 189 21.96 -17.43 2.09
N THR A 190 21.56 -17.34 0.82
CA THR A 190 22.38 -17.64 -0.36
C THR A 190 22.96 -16.38 -1.02
N ILE A 191 23.07 -15.27 -0.31
CA ILE A 191 23.56 -13.99 -0.88
C ILE A 191 24.94 -14.10 -1.51
N ALA A 192 25.85 -14.91 -0.95
CA ALA A 192 27.18 -15.12 -1.50
C ALA A 192 27.17 -15.77 -2.90
N GLU A 193 26.15 -16.57 -3.19
CA GLU A 193 25.95 -17.22 -4.48
C GLU A 193 25.31 -16.27 -5.50
N LEU A 194 24.54 -15.28 -5.01
CA LEU A 194 23.91 -14.24 -5.84
C LEU A 194 24.91 -13.18 -6.33
N LEU A 195 25.82 -12.74 -5.47
CA LEU A 195 26.72 -11.62 -5.76
C LEU A 195 27.54 -11.79 -7.07
N PRO A 196 28.10 -12.97 -7.40
CA PRO A 196 28.80 -13.18 -8.66
C PRO A 196 27.93 -13.06 -9.92
N GLN A 197 26.60 -13.25 -9.78
CA GLN A 197 25.64 -13.20 -10.88
C GLN A 197 25.13 -11.78 -11.15
N LEU A 198 25.38 -10.84 -10.26
CA LEU A 198 24.90 -9.46 -10.33
C LEU A 198 26.00 -8.54 -10.87
N PRO A 199 25.80 -7.91 -12.06
CA PRO A 199 26.75 -6.94 -12.59
C PRO A 199 26.97 -5.77 -11.63
N LYS A 200 28.21 -5.42 -11.36
CA LYS A 200 28.54 -4.23 -10.58
C LYS A 200 28.07 -2.97 -11.29
N GLY A 201 27.54 -2.00 -10.52
CA GLY A 201 27.04 -0.74 -11.06
C GLY A 201 25.64 -0.80 -11.66
N LYS A 202 25.06 -1.98 -11.89
CA LYS A 202 23.67 -2.13 -12.30
C LYS A 202 22.78 -2.19 -11.06
N PRO A 203 21.74 -1.33 -10.92
CA PRO A 203 20.85 -1.39 -9.77
C PRO A 203 20.02 -2.67 -9.78
N VAL A 204 19.60 -3.11 -8.59
CA VAL A 204 18.91 -4.38 -8.37
C VAL A 204 17.48 -4.16 -7.89
N LEU A 205 16.53 -4.82 -8.52
CA LEU A 205 15.16 -4.96 -8.07
C LEU A 205 15.01 -6.26 -7.30
N THR A 206 14.30 -6.23 -6.18
CA THR A 206 14.00 -7.44 -5.41
C THR A 206 12.51 -7.57 -5.18
N TYR A 207 11.96 -8.77 -5.32
CA TYR A 207 10.55 -9.05 -5.05
C TYR A 207 10.38 -10.45 -4.42
N CYS A 208 9.22 -10.69 -3.79
CA CYS A 208 8.82 -11.99 -3.28
C CYS A 208 7.29 -12.11 -3.24
N TYR A 209 6.71 -12.73 -2.21
CA TYR A 209 5.26 -12.85 -2.04
C TYR A 209 4.60 -11.57 -1.51
N SER A 210 5.24 -10.86 -0.54
CA SER A 210 4.68 -9.69 0.17
C SER A 210 5.76 -8.66 0.59
N GLY A 211 6.90 -8.64 -0.11
CA GLY A 211 7.98 -7.68 0.15
C GLY A 211 8.88 -7.99 1.36
N ASN A 212 8.56 -8.97 2.21
CA ASN A 212 9.34 -9.25 3.43
C ASN A 212 10.65 -10.01 3.17
N ARG A 213 10.59 -11.10 2.41
CA ARG A 213 11.78 -11.91 2.08
C ARG A 213 12.73 -11.13 1.17
N SER A 214 12.16 -10.45 0.18
CA SER A 214 12.92 -9.64 -0.77
C SER A 214 13.60 -8.45 -0.11
N PHE A 215 12.99 -7.87 0.93
CA PHE A 215 13.61 -6.80 1.71
C PHE A 215 14.86 -7.29 2.46
N ALA A 216 14.83 -8.50 3.03
CA ALA A 216 16.03 -9.07 3.68
C ALA A 216 17.18 -9.31 2.68
N VAL A 217 16.86 -9.72 1.45
CA VAL A 217 17.83 -9.79 0.34
C VAL A 217 18.35 -8.40 -0.01
N ALA A 218 17.45 -7.44 -0.14
CA ALA A 218 17.78 -6.06 -0.49
C ALA A 218 18.74 -5.41 0.52
N GLU A 219 18.53 -5.62 1.83
CA GLU A 219 19.44 -5.11 2.87
C GLU A 219 20.86 -5.70 2.73
N LYS A 220 20.98 -7.00 2.47
CA LYS A 220 22.30 -7.65 2.26
C LYS A 220 22.97 -7.18 0.97
N LEU A 221 22.22 -6.98 -0.11
CA LEU A 221 22.75 -6.42 -1.36
C LEU A 221 23.19 -4.95 -1.18
N ALA A 222 22.42 -4.15 -0.45
CA ALA A 222 22.78 -2.77 -0.13
C ALA A 222 24.07 -2.71 0.72
N ALA A 223 24.21 -3.61 1.70
CA ALA A 223 25.43 -3.75 2.48
C ALA A 223 26.65 -4.17 1.62
N ALA A 224 26.42 -4.90 0.53
CA ALA A 224 27.43 -5.27 -0.46
C ALA A 224 27.70 -4.17 -1.52
N GLY A 225 27.10 -2.97 -1.36
CA GLY A 225 27.35 -1.79 -2.18
C GLY A 225 26.49 -1.68 -3.44
N TYR A 226 25.39 -2.43 -3.55
CA TYR A 226 24.44 -2.28 -4.65
C TYR A 226 23.39 -1.20 -4.32
N THR A 227 22.94 -0.48 -5.35
CA THR A 227 21.69 0.29 -5.28
C THR A 227 20.54 -0.68 -5.43
N VAL A 228 19.61 -0.69 -4.46
CA VAL A 228 18.54 -1.69 -4.41
C VAL A 228 17.18 -1.03 -4.26
N ILE A 229 16.22 -1.54 -5.01
CA ILE A 229 14.80 -1.18 -4.92
C ILE A 229 14.01 -2.45 -4.63
N ASN A 230 13.26 -2.46 -3.53
CA ASN A 230 12.44 -3.58 -3.12
C ASN A 230 10.97 -3.33 -3.50
N SER A 231 10.27 -4.35 -3.98
CA SER A 231 8.82 -4.31 -4.13
C SER A 231 8.14 -4.55 -2.78
N LEU A 232 7.27 -3.63 -2.36
CA LEU A 232 6.43 -3.82 -1.17
C LEU A 232 5.31 -4.82 -1.42
N ASP A 233 4.67 -4.69 -2.58
CA ASP A 233 3.66 -5.64 -3.03
C ASP A 233 4.39 -6.79 -3.73
N GLY A 234 4.09 -8.01 -3.31
CA GLY A 234 4.63 -9.21 -3.94
C GLY A 234 3.60 -9.88 -4.84
N THR A 235 3.87 -11.13 -5.21
CA THR A 235 2.97 -11.91 -6.07
C THR A 235 1.62 -12.22 -5.43
N ASN A 236 1.48 -12.04 -4.11
CA ASN A 236 0.20 -12.21 -3.41
C ASN A 236 -0.68 -10.96 -3.45
N GLU A 237 -0.07 -9.75 -3.56
CA GLU A 237 -0.80 -8.48 -3.52
C GLU A 237 -0.97 -7.86 -4.91
N TYR A 238 0.04 -7.96 -5.76
CA TYR A 238 -0.01 -7.41 -7.11
C TYR A 238 -0.13 -8.55 -8.15
N LEU A 239 -1.35 -8.94 -8.44
CA LEU A 239 -1.66 -10.06 -9.34
C LEU A 239 -1.39 -9.76 -10.83
N ALA A 240 -1.07 -8.50 -11.16
CA ALA A 240 -0.78 -8.08 -12.53
C ALA A 240 0.72 -8.13 -12.89
N PHE A 241 1.55 -8.81 -12.10
CA PHE A 241 2.91 -9.11 -12.52
C PHE A 241 2.94 -9.97 -13.78
N GLU A 242 3.71 -9.56 -14.77
CA GLU A 242 3.92 -10.28 -16.03
C GLU A 242 4.99 -11.38 -15.81
N LEU A 243 4.54 -12.53 -15.30
CA LEU A 243 5.42 -13.65 -15.02
C LEU A 243 5.67 -14.48 -16.30
N VAL A 244 6.92 -14.86 -16.52
CA VAL A 244 7.37 -15.77 -17.59
C VAL A 244 7.81 -17.12 -17.01
N LYS A 245 7.91 -18.15 -17.86
CA LYS A 245 8.44 -19.47 -17.50
C LYS A 245 9.91 -19.55 -17.86
#